data_5fe5e120f005915fec184800f2376cbd
#
_entry.id   5fe5e120f005915fec184800f2376cbd
#
_cell.length_a   1.000
_cell.length_b   1.000
_cell.length_c   1.000
_cell.angle_alpha   90.00
_cell.angle_beta   90.00
_cell.angle_gamma   90.00
#
_symmetry.space_group_name_H-M   'P 1'
#
loop_
_entity.id
_entity.type
_entity.pdbx_description
1 polymer ?
#
loop_
_entity_poly.entity_id
_entity_poly.type
_entity_poly.pdbx_seq_one_letter_code
_entity_poly.pdbx_strand_id
1 'polypeptide(L)'
;MIIGVPKEIKNNENRVALTPAGVAEFRKNGHTVYIQSTAGLGSGFEDSEYEAAGASILPTIEEVYGIAEMIVKVKEPIASEYALIKENQLLFTYFHFASSEELTHAMIERKAVCLAYETVERPDRSLPLLVPMSEVAGRMAIQEGAKYLEKPMGGRGILLGGVAGVKPANVLILGGGIVGTQAAKMATGLGANVTIVDISLNRLRYLEDILPANADTVMSNEYNIRELIKNSDLIVGAVLIPGAKAPHLITRDMLKFMKKGTVLVDVAVDQGGCIETCKPTTHENPTYEIDGIVHYCVANMPGAVPYTSTLALTNATLPYAIQLANKGWQAACNQNEDLKKGLNVVQGKVVYKAVADAFGLSYTSVEEVLEEELVG
;
A
#
# COMPACT_ATOMS: atom_id res chain seq x y z
N MET A 1 17.21 21.45 -6.17
CA MET A 1 16.28 20.63 -6.99
C MET A 1 14.88 21.23 -6.97
N ILE A 2 14.17 21.14 -8.09
CA ILE A 2 12.78 21.56 -8.22
C ILE A 2 11.88 20.32 -8.07
N ILE A 3 11.01 20.33 -7.06
CA ILE A 3 10.10 19.24 -6.73
C ILE A 3 8.71 19.59 -7.24
N GLY A 4 8.08 18.68 -7.96
CA GLY A 4 6.70 18.81 -8.43
C GLY A 4 5.79 17.75 -7.81
N VAL A 5 4.63 18.18 -7.33
CA VAL A 5 3.61 17.30 -6.76
C VAL A 5 2.30 17.52 -7.53
N PRO A 6 2.00 16.70 -8.53
CA PRO A 6 0.73 16.77 -9.23
C PRO A 6 -0.41 16.24 -8.37
N LYS A 7 -1.63 16.64 -8.71
CA LYS A 7 -2.85 16.06 -8.17
C LYS A 7 -3.01 14.62 -8.69
N GLU A 8 -3.40 13.71 -7.81
CA GLU A 8 -3.75 12.36 -8.23
C GLU A 8 -5.06 12.36 -9.02
N ILE A 9 -5.07 11.64 -10.13
CA ILE A 9 -6.19 11.63 -11.09
C ILE A 9 -6.83 10.25 -11.28
N LYS A 10 -6.32 9.22 -10.58
CA LYS A 10 -6.96 7.91 -10.54
C LYS A 10 -8.28 7.98 -9.78
N ASN A 11 -9.25 7.19 -10.21
CA ASN A 11 -10.56 7.15 -9.55
C ASN A 11 -10.42 6.79 -8.06
N ASN A 12 -11.14 7.52 -7.21
CA ASN A 12 -11.12 7.38 -5.74
C ASN A 12 -9.72 7.54 -5.09
N GLU A 13 -8.77 8.21 -5.77
CA GLU A 13 -7.48 8.55 -5.18
C GLU A 13 -7.48 10.02 -4.73
N ASN A 14 -7.55 10.22 -3.42
CA ASN A 14 -7.60 11.52 -2.78
C ASN A 14 -6.37 11.80 -1.91
N ARG A 15 -5.40 10.87 -1.88
CA ARG A 15 -4.11 11.10 -1.20
C ARG A 15 -3.27 12.09 -1.99
N VAL A 16 -2.30 12.69 -1.32
CA VAL A 16 -1.28 13.54 -1.93
C VAL A 16 0.10 13.10 -1.46
N ALA A 17 1.10 13.21 -2.32
CA ALA A 17 2.43 12.68 -2.04
C ALA A 17 3.26 13.55 -1.07
N LEU A 18 2.83 14.75 -0.77
CA LEU A 18 3.53 15.68 0.11
C LEU A 18 2.54 16.48 0.95
N THR A 19 2.86 16.68 2.22
CA THR A 19 2.11 17.54 3.14
C THR A 19 2.72 18.94 3.21
N PRO A 20 2.04 19.97 3.75
CA PRO A 20 2.65 21.27 4.03
C PRO A 20 3.92 21.15 4.90
N ALA A 21 3.93 20.26 5.88
CA ALA A 21 5.14 19.99 6.68
C ALA A 21 6.30 19.46 5.84
N GLY A 22 6.02 18.59 4.86
CA GLY A 22 7.03 18.11 3.92
C GLY A 22 7.57 19.21 3.01
N VAL A 23 6.71 20.14 2.58
CA VAL A 23 7.14 21.35 1.84
C VAL A 23 8.13 22.16 2.67
N ALA A 24 7.79 22.45 3.93
CA ALA A 24 8.66 23.20 4.82
C ALA A 24 10.03 22.52 4.97
N GLU A 25 10.08 21.19 5.05
CA GLU A 25 11.35 20.46 5.14
C GLU A 25 12.15 20.52 3.84
N PHE A 26 11.54 20.42 2.66
CA PHE A 26 12.24 20.65 1.38
C PHE A 26 12.78 22.09 1.28
N ARG A 27 11.98 23.08 1.66
CA ARG A 27 12.42 24.50 1.67
C ARG A 27 13.59 24.73 2.59
N LYS A 28 13.59 24.15 3.78
CA LYS A 28 14.70 24.20 4.74
C LYS A 28 16.00 23.62 4.17
N ASN A 29 15.89 22.61 3.30
CA ASN A 29 17.01 22.01 2.58
C ASN A 29 17.37 22.74 1.28
N GLY A 30 16.80 23.90 1.00
CA GLY A 30 17.15 24.76 -0.15
C GLY A 30 16.47 24.36 -1.48
N HIS A 31 15.45 23.52 -1.44
CA HIS A 31 14.73 23.09 -2.65
C HIS A 31 13.50 23.97 -2.91
N THR A 32 13.07 23.99 -4.17
CA THR A 32 11.85 24.66 -4.59
C THR A 32 10.75 23.63 -4.79
N VAL A 33 9.54 23.91 -4.28
CA VAL A 33 8.41 22.99 -4.35
C VAL A 33 7.24 23.63 -5.07
N TYR A 34 6.72 22.93 -6.05
CA TYR A 34 5.49 23.26 -6.80
C TYR A 34 4.42 22.22 -6.55
N ILE A 35 3.25 22.67 -6.16
CA ILE A 35 2.08 21.81 -5.91
C ILE A 35 1.02 22.17 -6.95
N GLN A 36 0.42 21.17 -7.58
CA GLN A 36 -0.76 21.44 -8.42
C GLN A 36 -1.92 21.91 -7.56
N SER A 37 -2.64 22.94 -8.02
CA SER A 37 -3.82 23.45 -7.31
C SER A 37 -4.79 22.33 -6.94
N THR A 38 -5.30 22.37 -5.73
CA THR A 38 -6.20 21.38 -5.13
C THR A 38 -5.64 19.97 -4.96
N ALA A 39 -4.34 19.76 -5.13
CA ALA A 39 -3.74 18.42 -4.98
C ALA A 39 -3.91 17.84 -3.57
N GLY A 40 -3.83 18.67 -2.54
CA GLY A 40 -3.98 18.27 -1.15
C GLY A 40 -5.43 18.24 -0.63
N LEU A 41 -6.37 18.81 -1.36
CA LEU A 41 -7.73 19.07 -0.86
C LEU A 41 -8.46 17.78 -0.41
N GLY A 42 -8.31 16.71 -1.19
CA GLY A 42 -8.91 15.41 -0.85
C GLY A 42 -8.33 14.78 0.43
N SER A 43 -7.16 15.21 0.87
CA SER A 43 -6.51 14.83 2.13
C SER A 43 -6.63 15.90 3.22
N GLY A 44 -7.45 16.94 3.00
CA GLY A 44 -7.73 17.99 3.99
C GLY A 44 -6.66 19.07 4.06
N PHE A 45 -5.83 19.26 3.03
CA PHE A 45 -4.82 20.32 2.94
C PHE A 45 -5.20 21.31 1.82
N GLU A 46 -5.41 22.56 2.22
CA GLU A 46 -5.72 23.66 1.29
C GLU A 46 -4.46 24.21 0.61
N ASP A 47 -4.62 24.78 -0.59
CA ASP A 47 -3.52 25.39 -1.33
C ASP A 47 -2.78 26.46 -0.50
N SER A 48 -3.54 27.24 0.30
CA SER A 48 -3.00 28.27 1.19
C SER A 48 -2.06 27.72 2.28
N GLU A 49 -2.27 26.47 2.73
CA GLU A 49 -1.37 25.84 3.72
C GLU A 49 -0.04 25.46 3.07
N TYR A 50 -0.06 25.03 1.79
CA TYR A 50 1.15 24.78 1.02
C TYR A 50 1.92 26.06 0.73
N GLU A 51 1.23 27.15 0.35
CA GLU A 51 1.85 28.47 0.16
C GLU A 51 2.48 29.00 1.45
N ALA A 52 1.77 28.88 2.57
CA ALA A 52 2.30 29.27 3.90
C ALA A 52 3.55 28.45 4.29
N ALA A 53 3.67 27.20 3.84
CA ALA A 53 4.84 26.36 4.03
C ALA A 53 5.98 26.65 3.03
N GLY A 54 5.74 27.52 2.03
CA GLY A 54 6.73 27.99 1.06
C GLY A 54 6.70 27.30 -0.30
N ALA A 55 5.64 26.57 -0.65
CA ALA A 55 5.41 26.09 -2.00
C ALA A 55 4.82 27.18 -2.89
N SER A 56 4.93 26.97 -4.20
CA SER A 56 4.18 27.72 -5.21
C SER A 56 3.08 26.81 -5.79
N ILE A 57 1.89 27.37 -5.98
CA ILE A 57 0.77 26.63 -6.57
C ILE A 57 0.76 26.83 -8.07
N LEU A 58 0.62 25.74 -8.82
CA LEU A 58 0.46 25.75 -10.28
C LEU A 58 -0.94 25.25 -10.66
N PRO A 59 -1.60 25.86 -11.64
CA PRO A 59 -2.98 25.51 -11.98
C PRO A 59 -3.12 24.15 -12.66
N THR A 60 -2.12 23.69 -13.42
CA THR A 60 -2.24 22.50 -14.26
C THR A 60 -1.16 21.46 -14.00
N ILE A 61 -1.45 20.22 -14.35
CA ILE A 61 -0.51 19.11 -14.25
C ILE A 61 0.67 19.28 -15.23
N GLU A 62 0.41 19.83 -16.41
CA GLU A 62 1.40 20.11 -17.45
C GLU A 62 2.47 21.09 -16.95
N GLU A 63 2.05 22.13 -16.25
CA GLU A 63 2.99 23.09 -15.66
C GLU A 63 3.85 22.45 -14.57
N VAL A 64 3.27 21.57 -13.73
CA VAL A 64 4.01 20.85 -12.69
C VAL A 64 5.07 19.92 -13.31
N TYR A 65 4.68 19.09 -14.28
CA TYR A 65 5.64 18.22 -14.98
C TYR A 65 6.67 19.02 -15.77
N GLY A 66 6.23 20.13 -16.37
CA GLY A 66 7.08 21.00 -17.19
C GLY A 66 8.22 21.66 -16.42
N ILE A 67 8.04 21.99 -15.14
CA ILE A 67 9.06 22.68 -14.34
C ILE A 67 9.88 21.74 -13.46
N ALA A 68 9.30 20.64 -12.97
CA ALA A 68 9.93 19.78 -11.99
C ALA A 68 11.12 18.98 -12.54
N GLU A 69 12.13 18.80 -11.70
CA GLU A 69 13.23 17.86 -11.88
C GLU A 69 12.88 16.49 -11.24
N MET A 70 12.17 16.52 -10.11
CA MET A 70 11.63 15.34 -9.44
C MET A 70 10.13 15.48 -9.27
N ILE A 71 9.39 14.49 -9.76
CA ILE A 71 7.95 14.32 -9.52
C ILE A 71 7.77 13.35 -8.37
N VAL A 72 6.99 13.75 -7.37
CA VAL A 72 6.59 12.90 -6.23
C VAL A 72 5.10 12.68 -6.31
N LYS A 73 4.69 11.40 -6.39
CA LYS A 73 3.28 10.98 -6.50
C LYS A 73 2.97 9.88 -5.48
N VAL A 74 1.69 9.58 -5.32
CA VAL A 74 1.23 8.40 -4.59
C VAL A 74 1.09 7.21 -5.53
N LYS A 75 0.38 7.40 -6.66
CA LYS A 75 0.11 6.34 -7.65
C LYS A 75 0.96 6.53 -8.89
N GLU A 76 1.13 5.44 -9.62
CA GLU A 76 1.78 5.41 -10.91
C GLU A 76 1.15 6.40 -11.90
N PRO A 77 1.93 6.99 -12.81
CA PRO A 77 1.38 7.75 -13.93
C PRO A 77 0.44 6.89 -14.78
N ILE A 78 -0.60 7.51 -15.31
CA ILE A 78 -1.53 6.88 -16.26
C ILE A 78 -1.35 7.45 -17.67
N ALA A 79 -2.00 6.87 -18.66
CA ALA A 79 -1.78 7.18 -20.08
C ALA A 79 -1.81 8.69 -20.42
N SER A 80 -2.68 9.46 -19.76
CA SER A 80 -2.75 10.92 -19.94
C SER A 80 -1.53 11.67 -19.40
N GLU A 81 -0.73 11.07 -18.52
CA GLU A 81 0.45 11.69 -17.93
C GLU A 81 1.74 11.32 -18.69
N TYR A 82 1.76 10.20 -19.44
CA TYR A 82 3.00 9.70 -20.05
C TYR A 82 3.70 10.74 -20.92
N ALA A 83 2.95 11.48 -21.74
CA ALA A 83 3.52 12.49 -22.62
C ALA A 83 4.11 13.71 -21.89
N LEU A 84 3.73 13.93 -20.64
CA LEU A 84 4.21 15.04 -19.81
C LEU A 84 5.59 14.77 -19.20
N ILE A 85 5.95 13.48 -19.06
CA ILE A 85 7.20 13.03 -18.43
C ILE A 85 8.37 13.35 -19.36
N LYS A 86 9.38 14.03 -18.84
CA LYS A 86 10.59 14.42 -19.58
C LYS A 86 11.66 13.33 -19.50
N GLU A 87 12.53 13.29 -20.50
CA GLU A 87 13.76 12.50 -20.44
C GLU A 87 14.58 12.87 -19.19
N ASN A 88 15.10 11.87 -18.48
CA ASN A 88 15.86 12.00 -17.22
C ASN A 88 15.09 12.59 -16.03
N GLN A 89 13.77 12.82 -16.15
CA GLN A 89 12.97 13.26 -15.01
C GLN A 89 12.86 12.14 -13.97
N LEU A 90 13.16 12.47 -12.71
CA LEU A 90 13.03 11.53 -11.60
C LEU A 90 11.56 11.44 -11.17
N LEU A 91 11.03 10.23 -11.14
CA LEU A 91 9.70 9.93 -10.60
C LEU A 91 9.86 9.06 -9.36
N PHE A 92 9.30 9.49 -8.25
CA PHE A 92 9.31 8.78 -6.96
C PHE A 92 7.88 8.53 -6.51
N THR A 93 7.39 7.29 -6.66
CA THR A 93 5.98 6.91 -6.46
C THR A 93 5.85 5.39 -6.36
N TYR A 94 4.64 4.87 -6.06
CA TYR A 94 4.29 3.48 -6.37
C TYR A 94 4.12 3.32 -7.88
N PHE A 95 4.74 2.30 -8.45
CA PHE A 95 4.64 1.99 -9.88
C PHE A 95 3.90 0.69 -10.16
N HIS A 96 4.19 -0.37 -9.39
CA HIS A 96 3.67 -1.71 -9.65
C HIS A 96 3.93 -2.19 -11.09
N PHE A 97 5.12 -1.92 -11.60
CA PHE A 97 5.50 -2.17 -13.00
C PHE A 97 5.17 -3.57 -13.50
N ALA A 98 5.43 -4.61 -12.71
CA ALA A 98 5.16 -6.00 -13.11
C ALA A 98 3.67 -6.30 -13.38
N SER A 99 2.77 -5.40 -13.03
CA SER A 99 1.33 -5.52 -13.29
C SER A 99 0.85 -4.74 -14.53
N SER A 100 1.72 -3.93 -15.16
CA SER A 100 1.35 -3.07 -16.29
C SER A 100 2.46 -2.98 -17.34
N GLU A 101 2.32 -3.75 -18.42
CA GLU A 101 3.22 -3.71 -19.56
C GLU A 101 3.21 -2.34 -20.25
N GLU A 102 2.03 -1.73 -20.40
CA GLU A 102 1.85 -0.39 -20.99
C GLU A 102 2.65 0.67 -20.23
N LEU A 103 2.52 0.74 -18.91
CA LEU A 103 3.28 1.68 -18.07
C LEU A 103 4.78 1.44 -18.19
N THR A 104 5.20 0.18 -18.19
CA THR A 104 6.61 -0.19 -18.29
C THR A 104 7.21 0.32 -19.60
N HIS A 105 6.56 0.05 -20.73
CA HIS A 105 7.00 0.54 -22.03
C HIS A 105 6.97 2.06 -22.14
N ALA A 106 5.94 2.72 -21.58
CA ALA A 106 5.87 4.18 -21.57
C ALA A 106 7.06 4.80 -20.82
N MET A 107 7.44 4.28 -19.68
CA MET A 107 8.58 4.81 -18.90
C MET A 107 9.92 4.54 -19.58
N ILE A 108 10.06 3.41 -20.27
CA ILE A 108 11.23 3.10 -21.12
C ILE A 108 11.34 4.11 -22.27
N GLU A 109 10.24 4.32 -23.00
CA GLU A 109 10.20 5.26 -24.14
C GLU A 109 10.48 6.70 -23.71
N ARG A 110 9.91 7.12 -22.57
CA ARG A 110 10.16 8.45 -22.00
C ARG A 110 11.55 8.63 -21.41
N LYS A 111 12.31 7.55 -21.26
CA LYS A 111 13.65 7.53 -20.65
C LYS A 111 13.67 8.20 -19.26
N ALA A 112 12.61 7.98 -18.50
CA ALA A 112 12.48 8.51 -17.15
C ALA A 112 13.41 7.77 -16.19
N VAL A 113 13.66 8.36 -15.02
CA VAL A 113 14.29 7.69 -13.88
C VAL A 113 13.17 7.33 -12.89
N CYS A 114 12.84 6.04 -12.80
CA CYS A 114 11.71 5.56 -12.00
C CYS A 114 12.21 4.84 -10.75
N LEU A 115 11.98 5.46 -9.60
CA LEU A 115 12.28 4.91 -8.29
C LEU A 115 10.97 4.55 -7.59
N ALA A 116 10.71 3.24 -7.48
CA ALA A 116 9.46 2.69 -7.00
C ALA A 116 9.44 2.55 -5.48
N TYR A 117 8.41 3.07 -4.81
CA TYR A 117 8.25 2.95 -3.37
C TYR A 117 8.25 1.49 -2.89
N GLU A 118 7.56 0.62 -3.61
CA GLU A 118 7.36 -0.77 -3.25
C GLU A 118 8.60 -1.65 -3.39
N THR A 119 9.66 -1.16 -4.04
CA THR A 119 10.93 -1.89 -4.19
C THR A 119 12.08 -1.29 -3.40
N VAL A 120 11.87 -0.17 -2.71
CA VAL A 120 12.82 0.31 -1.69
C VAL A 120 12.83 -0.73 -0.56
N GLU A 121 13.97 -1.39 -0.38
CA GLU A 121 14.10 -2.55 0.51
C GLU A 121 15.33 -2.43 1.40
N ARG A 122 15.13 -2.61 2.70
CA ARG A 122 16.20 -2.63 3.71
C ARG A 122 16.96 -3.96 3.71
N PRO A 123 18.14 -4.02 4.36
CA PRO A 123 18.93 -5.25 4.48
C PRO A 123 18.17 -6.41 5.15
N ASP A 124 17.23 -6.12 6.04
CA ASP A 124 16.36 -7.09 6.71
C ASP A 124 15.16 -7.54 5.84
N ARG A 125 15.14 -7.11 4.57
CA ARG A 125 14.07 -7.33 3.58
C ARG A 125 12.75 -6.63 3.90
N SER A 126 12.73 -5.73 4.85
CA SER A 126 11.55 -4.90 5.06
C SER A 126 11.39 -3.86 3.94
N LEU A 127 10.13 -3.55 3.61
CA LEU A 127 9.77 -2.59 2.57
C LEU A 127 9.22 -1.32 3.24
N PRO A 128 10.10 -0.39 3.67
CA PRO A 128 9.74 0.70 4.57
C PRO A 128 8.68 1.65 4.00
N LEU A 129 8.59 1.76 2.68
CA LEU A 129 7.62 2.66 2.04
C LEU A 129 6.29 1.96 1.72
N LEU A 130 6.22 0.62 1.83
CA LEU A 130 4.98 -0.16 1.74
C LEU A 130 4.33 -0.36 3.11
N VAL A 131 5.14 -0.40 4.18
CA VAL A 131 4.68 -0.60 5.56
C VAL A 131 3.51 0.31 5.95
N PRO A 132 3.55 1.65 5.73
CA PRO A 132 2.47 2.54 6.17
C PRO A 132 1.11 2.17 5.58
N MET A 133 1.08 1.81 4.31
CA MET A 133 -0.18 1.42 3.65
C MET A 133 -0.68 0.06 4.14
N SER A 134 0.22 -0.86 4.44
CA SER A 134 -0.11 -2.15 5.07
C SER A 134 -0.68 -1.96 6.49
N GLU A 135 -0.16 -1.01 7.25
CA GLU A 135 -0.69 -0.66 8.58
C GLU A 135 -2.10 -0.08 8.49
N VAL A 136 -2.31 0.87 7.59
CA VAL A 136 -3.65 1.46 7.37
C VAL A 136 -4.63 0.39 6.90
N ALA A 137 -4.25 -0.45 5.93
CA ALA A 137 -5.11 -1.50 5.41
C ALA A 137 -5.52 -2.52 6.49
N GLY A 138 -4.58 -2.95 7.33
CA GLY A 138 -4.87 -3.87 8.44
C GLY A 138 -5.86 -3.30 9.46
N ARG A 139 -5.72 -2.02 9.79
CA ARG A 139 -6.66 -1.31 10.68
C ARG A 139 -8.03 -1.14 10.04
N MET A 140 -8.08 -0.76 8.76
CA MET A 140 -9.33 -0.63 8.01
C MET A 140 -10.05 -1.96 7.84
N ALA A 141 -9.35 -3.09 7.71
CA ALA A 141 -9.97 -4.40 7.62
C ALA A 141 -10.90 -4.68 8.81
N ILE A 142 -10.55 -4.21 10.00
CA ILE A 142 -11.40 -4.35 11.20
C ILE A 142 -12.49 -3.29 11.22
N GLN A 143 -12.21 -2.05 10.86
CA GLN A 143 -13.22 -1.00 10.80
C GLN A 143 -14.34 -1.35 9.84
N GLU A 144 -14.01 -1.74 8.62
CA GLU A 144 -15.01 -2.17 7.62
C GLU A 144 -15.63 -3.52 7.99
N GLY A 145 -14.84 -4.48 8.47
CA GLY A 145 -15.34 -5.77 8.94
C GLY A 145 -16.40 -5.61 10.02
N ALA A 146 -16.17 -4.73 11.00
CA ALA A 146 -17.14 -4.43 12.06
C ALA A 146 -18.43 -3.82 11.50
N LYS A 147 -18.32 -2.87 10.57
CA LYS A 147 -19.46 -2.25 9.88
C LYS A 147 -20.29 -3.28 9.12
N TYR A 148 -19.64 -4.15 8.35
CA TYR A 148 -20.36 -5.15 7.55
C TYR A 148 -20.90 -6.34 8.38
N LEU A 149 -20.52 -6.47 9.65
CA LEU A 149 -21.20 -7.37 10.60
C LEU A 149 -22.59 -6.87 11.01
N GLU A 150 -22.88 -5.59 10.80
CA GLU A 150 -24.20 -5.02 11.08
C GLU A 150 -25.27 -5.62 10.16
N LYS A 151 -26.48 -5.80 10.69
CA LYS A 151 -27.59 -6.41 9.94
C LYS A 151 -27.98 -5.62 8.69
N PRO A 152 -28.02 -4.28 8.68
CA PRO A 152 -28.32 -3.50 7.48
C PRO A 152 -27.28 -3.66 6.37
N MET A 153 -26.05 -4.08 6.71
CA MET A 153 -24.95 -4.29 5.77
C MET A 153 -24.86 -5.75 5.25
N GLY A 154 -25.81 -6.60 5.58
CA GLY A 154 -25.83 -8.02 5.19
C GLY A 154 -25.22 -8.97 6.22
N GLY A 155 -24.59 -8.45 7.26
CA GLY A 155 -23.95 -9.23 8.32
C GLY A 155 -24.93 -9.90 9.28
N ARG A 156 -24.37 -10.62 10.25
CA ARG A 156 -25.12 -11.40 11.24
C ARG A 156 -25.79 -10.55 12.32
N GLY A 157 -25.52 -9.24 12.39
CA GLY A 157 -25.98 -8.38 13.48
C GLY A 157 -25.16 -8.58 14.75
N ILE A 158 -23.82 -8.65 14.64
CA ILE A 158 -22.88 -8.89 15.75
C ILE A 158 -22.11 -7.62 16.04
N LEU A 159 -22.07 -7.24 17.31
CA LEU A 159 -21.20 -6.20 17.82
C LEU A 159 -19.84 -6.81 18.21
N LEU A 160 -18.76 -6.25 17.69
CA LEU A 160 -17.42 -6.84 17.81
C LEU A 160 -17.01 -7.07 19.27
N GLY A 161 -17.20 -6.09 20.15
CA GLY A 161 -16.83 -6.17 21.56
C GLY A 161 -17.86 -6.83 22.48
N GLY A 162 -19.03 -7.24 21.96
CA GLY A 162 -20.13 -7.69 22.80
C GLY A 162 -20.63 -6.61 23.77
N VAL A 163 -21.39 -7.02 24.77
CA VAL A 163 -21.83 -6.18 25.90
C VAL A 163 -21.96 -7.02 27.14
N ALA A 164 -22.24 -6.41 28.30
CA ALA A 164 -22.47 -7.15 29.55
C ALA A 164 -23.53 -8.26 29.35
N GLY A 165 -23.15 -9.51 29.64
CA GLY A 165 -23.99 -10.69 29.44
C GLY A 165 -23.96 -11.29 28.01
N VAL A 166 -23.30 -10.63 27.04
CA VAL A 166 -23.15 -11.10 25.65
C VAL A 166 -21.67 -11.20 25.28
N LYS A 167 -21.26 -12.37 24.80
CA LYS A 167 -19.86 -12.60 24.40
C LYS A 167 -19.44 -11.70 23.22
N PRO A 168 -18.17 -11.28 23.17
CA PRO A 168 -17.57 -10.66 21.99
C PRO A 168 -17.62 -11.55 20.74
N ALA A 169 -17.48 -10.92 19.58
CA ALA A 169 -17.29 -11.61 18.30
C ALA A 169 -15.95 -12.36 18.26
N ASN A 170 -15.89 -13.40 17.43
CA ASN A 170 -14.65 -14.12 17.13
C ASN A 170 -14.09 -13.62 15.79
N VAL A 171 -12.88 -13.10 15.80
CA VAL A 171 -12.15 -12.61 14.64
C VAL A 171 -10.99 -13.55 14.33
N LEU A 172 -10.98 -14.11 13.13
CA LEU A 172 -9.87 -14.92 12.61
C LEU A 172 -9.02 -14.09 11.66
N ILE A 173 -7.71 -14.07 11.87
CA ILE A 173 -6.77 -13.36 11.02
C ILE A 173 -5.81 -14.37 10.40
N LEU A 174 -5.79 -14.43 9.06
CA LEU A 174 -4.94 -15.31 8.28
C LEU A 174 -3.66 -14.55 7.89
N GLY A 175 -2.55 -14.89 8.54
CA GLY A 175 -1.25 -14.26 8.35
C GLY A 175 -0.91 -13.22 9.43
N GLY A 176 0.24 -13.38 10.05
CA GLY A 176 0.78 -12.56 11.13
C GLY A 176 1.73 -11.45 10.66
N GLY A 177 1.71 -11.07 9.38
CA GLY A 177 2.50 -9.96 8.83
C GLY A 177 2.08 -8.59 9.37
N ILE A 178 2.47 -7.51 8.70
CA ILE A 178 2.13 -6.14 9.12
C ILE A 178 0.61 -5.95 9.14
N VAL A 179 -0.07 -6.28 8.06
CA VAL A 179 -1.54 -6.19 7.93
C VAL A 179 -2.23 -6.95 9.06
N GLY A 180 -1.87 -8.24 9.24
CA GLY A 180 -2.50 -9.08 10.27
C GLY A 180 -2.23 -8.60 11.69
N THR A 181 -1.02 -8.10 11.97
CA THR A 181 -0.68 -7.51 13.27
C THR A 181 -1.53 -6.28 13.58
N GLN A 182 -1.71 -5.40 12.59
CA GLN A 182 -2.52 -4.20 12.79
C GLN A 182 -4.02 -4.53 12.90
N ALA A 183 -4.50 -5.51 12.14
CA ALA A 183 -5.85 -6.03 12.28
C ALA A 183 -6.07 -6.62 13.70
N ALA A 184 -5.12 -7.43 14.20
CA ALA A 184 -5.20 -7.98 15.55
C ALA A 184 -5.24 -6.90 16.63
N LYS A 185 -4.38 -5.88 16.54
CA LYS A 185 -4.38 -4.72 17.46
C LYS A 185 -5.72 -3.99 17.49
N MET A 186 -6.32 -3.77 16.31
CA MET A 186 -7.62 -3.10 16.24
C MET A 186 -8.76 -3.96 16.77
N ALA A 187 -8.81 -5.24 16.38
CA ALA A 187 -9.87 -6.15 16.82
C ALA A 187 -9.82 -6.39 18.34
N THR A 188 -8.63 -6.60 18.90
CA THR A 188 -8.46 -6.73 20.36
C THR A 188 -8.79 -5.45 21.10
N GLY A 189 -8.41 -4.29 20.55
CA GLY A 189 -8.74 -2.98 21.11
C GLY A 189 -10.26 -2.68 21.12
N LEU A 190 -11.01 -3.23 20.17
CA LEU A 190 -12.48 -3.20 20.14
C LEU A 190 -13.12 -4.26 21.05
N GLY A 191 -12.32 -5.08 21.72
CA GLY A 191 -12.78 -6.09 22.69
C GLY A 191 -13.18 -7.43 22.06
N ALA A 192 -12.88 -7.70 20.80
CA ALA A 192 -13.15 -9.00 20.17
C ALA A 192 -12.23 -10.10 20.73
N ASN A 193 -12.66 -11.37 20.59
CA ASN A 193 -11.78 -12.52 20.73
C ASN A 193 -11.07 -12.70 19.39
N VAL A 194 -9.74 -12.66 19.40
CA VAL A 194 -8.94 -12.73 18.17
C VAL A 194 -8.15 -14.03 18.13
N THR A 195 -8.15 -14.71 17.00
CA THR A 195 -7.21 -15.77 16.68
C THR A 195 -6.42 -15.37 15.43
N ILE A 196 -5.09 -15.32 15.56
CA ILE A 196 -4.20 -15.06 14.44
C ILE A 196 -3.42 -16.31 14.08
N VAL A 197 -3.38 -16.65 12.80
CA VAL A 197 -2.65 -17.83 12.32
C VAL A 197 -1.48 -17.42 11.43
N ASP A 198 -0.35 -18.10 11.60
CA ASP A 198 0.84 -17.95 10.76
C ASP A 198 1.59 -19.27 10.63
N ILE A 199 2.37 -19.45 9.57
CA ILE A 199 3.22 -20.63 9.38
C ILE A 199 4.54 -20.53 10.15
N SER A 200 4.92 -19.33 10.58
CA SER A 200 6.18 -19.06 11.29
C SER A 200 5.97 -19.06 12.79
N LEU A 201 6.49 -20.09 13.48
CA LEU A 201 6.43 -20.14 14.93
C LEU A 201 7.15 -18.97 15.61
N ASN A 202 8.23 -18.46 15.02
CA ASN A 202 8.92 -17.28 15.54
C ASN A 202 8.03 -16.02 15.43
N ARG A 203 7.25 -15.91 14.35
CA ARG A 203 6.28 -14.82 14.21
C ARG A 203 5.16 -14.93 15.23
N LEU A 204 4.65 -16.14 15.47
CA LEU A 204 3.62 -16.39 16.49
C LEU A 204 4.12 -16.04 17.90
N ARG A 205 5.36 -16.40 18.28
CA ARG A 205 5.96 -15.99 19.56
C ARG A 205 6.03 -14.47 19.70
N TYR A 206 6.50 -13.76 18.65
CA TYR A 206 6.53 -12.31 18.67
C TYR A 206 5.13 -11.70 18.85
N LEU A 207 4.11 -12.26 18.20
CA LEU A 207 2.73 -11.80 18.32
C LEU A 207 2.16 -12.05 19.71
N GLU A 208 2.47 -13.19 20.31
CA GLU A 208 2.10 -13.51 21.71
C GLU A 208 2.66 -12.47 22.69
N ASP A 209 3.91 -12.03 22.48
CA ASP A 209 4.55 -11.02 23.33
C ASP A 209 3.92 -9.62 23.21
N ILE A 210 3.39 -9.25 22.05
CA ILE A 210 2.94 -7.88 21.76
C ILE A 210 1.41 -7.69 21.77
N LEU A 211 0.64 -8.77 21.70
CA LEU A 211 -0.82 -8.70 21.65
C LEU A 211 -1.40 -8.91 23.06
N PRO A 212 -2.57 -8.32 23.38
CA PRO A 212 -3.22 -8.47 24.67
C PRO A 212 -3.84 -9.88 24.83
N ALA A 213 -4.24 -10.22 26.05
CA ALA A 213 -4.71 -11.55 26.47
C ALA A 213 -5.98 -12.05 25.75
N ASN A 214 -6.69 -11.19 24.99
CA ASN A 214 -7.81 -11.61 24.16
C ASN A 214 -7.40 -11.95 22.71
N ALA A 215 -6.11 -12.20 22.48
CA ALA A 215 -5.56 -12.68 21.22
C ALA A 215 -4.84 -14.02 21.43
N ASP A 216 -5.26 -15.02 20.68
CA ASP A 216 -4.60 -16.32 20.61
C ASP A 216 -3.79 -16.45 19.32
N THR A 217 -2.67 -17.17 19.38
CA THR A 217 -1.85 -17.51 18.21
C THR A 217 -1.94 -18.99 17.90
N VAL A 218 -2.14 -19.35 16.63
CA VAL A 218 -2.30 -20.75 16.19
C VAL A 218 -1.49 -20.99 14.91
N MET A 219 -0.88 -22.19 14.81
CA MET A 219 -0.18 -22.60 13.58
C MET A 219 -1.15 -22.67 12.41
N SER A 220 -0.78 -22.04 11.30
CA SER A 220 -1.56 -22.05 10.04
C SER A 220 -1.39 -23.41 9.35
N ASN A 221 -2.47 -24.17 9.31
CA ASN A 221 -2.63 -25.35 8.49
C ASN A 221 -4.11 -25.55 8.16
N GLU A 222 -4.40 -26.37 7.16
CA GLU A 222 -5.77 -26.57 6.68
C GLU A 222 -6.73 -27.06 7.79
N TYR A 223 -6.28 -27.97 8.64
CA TYR A 223 -7.09 -28.51 9.73
C TYR A 223 -7.50 -27.42 10.72
N ASN A 224 -6.53 -26.65 11.22
CA ASN A 224 -6.79 -25.57 12.17
C ASN A 224 -7.69 -24.49 11.59
N ILE A 225 -7.45 -24.09 10.33
CA ILE A 225 -8.29 -23.10 9.65
C ILE A 225 -9.72 -23.61 9.52
N ARG A 226 -9.94 -24.88 9.11
CA ARG A 226 -11.28 -25.49 9.01
C ARG A 226 -12.04 -25.50 10.34
N GLU A 227 -11.34 -25.73 11.45
CA GLU A 227 -11.99 -25.68 12.78
C GLU A 227 -12.33 -24.24 13.19
N LEU A 228 -11.40 -23.29 12.95
CA LEU A 228 -11.56 -21.90 13.38
C LEU A 228 -12.70 -21.18 12.63
N ILE A 229 -12.86 -21.40 11.31
CA ILE A 229 -13.87 -20.71 10.50
C ILE A 229 -15.32 -21.03 10.95
N LYS A 230 -15.56 -22.19 11.57
CA LYS A 230 -16.90 -22.59 12.05
C LYS A 230 -17.47 -21.63 13.09
N ASN A 231 -16.59 -21.01 13.86
CA ASN A 231 -16.96 -20.12 14.96
C ASN A 231 -16.61 -18.64 14.70
N SER A 232 -15.94 -18.34 13.63
CA SER A 232 -15.57 -16.98 13.27
C SER A 232 -16.76 -16.16 12.78
N ASP A 233 -16.81 -14.91 13.18
CA ASP A 233 -17.81 -13.93 12.76
C ASP A 233 -17.22 -12.97 11.70
N LEU A 234 -15.92 -12.65 11.86
CA LEU A 234 -15.13 -11.88 10.90
C LEU A 234 -13.83 -12.63 10.60
N ILE A 235 -13.48 -12.72 9.32
CA ILE A 235 -12.23 -13.35 8.86
C ILE A 235 -11.47 -12.36 7.99
N VAL A 236 -10.20 -12.12 8.33
CA VAL A 236 -9.32 -11.20 7.62
C VAL A 236 -8.21 -11.99 6.91
N GLY A 237 -8.18 -11.92 5.59
CA GLY A 237 -7.08 -12.42 4.76
C GLY A 237 -5.96 -11.38 4.72
N ALA A 238 -4.81 -11.73 5.31
CA ALA A 238 -3.65 -10.85 5.45
C ALA A 238 -2.34 -11.51 5.00
N VAL A 239 -2.43 -12.54 4.14
CA VAL A 239 -1.26 -13.22 3.58
C VAL A 239 -0.88 -12.59 2.25
N LEU A 240 0.33 -12.06 2.20
CA LEU A 240 0.97 -11.55 1.00
C LEU A 240 2.33 -12.24 0.83
N ILE A 241 2.58 -12.79 -0.35
CA ILE A 241 3.90 -13.31 -0.72
C ILE A 241 4.45 -12.40 -1.83
N PRO A 242 5.48 -11.59 -1.54
CA PRO A 242 6.07 -10.70 -2.54
C PRO A 242 6.50 -11.48 -3.79
N GLY A 243 6.01 -11.05 -4.97
CA GLY A 243 6.36 -11.66 -6.24
C GLY A 243 5.72 -13.02 -6.55
N ALA A 244 4.81 -13.52 -5.70
CA ALA A 244 4.10 -14.78 -5.93
C ALA A 244 2.64 -14.70 -5.46
N LYS A 245 1.78 -15.54 -6.02
CA LYS A 245 0.41 -15.70 -5.51
C LYS A 245 0.44 -16.41 -4.16
N ALA A 246 -0.29 -15.89 -3.19
CA ALA A 246 -0.54 -16.60 -1.95
C ALA A 246 -1.38 -17.87 -2.22
N PRO A 247 -1.18 -18.96 -1.45
CA PRO A 247 -2.07 -20.11 -1.52
C PRO A 247 -3.47 -19.70 -1.01
N HIS A 248 -4.51 -20.29 -1.58
CA HIS A 248 -5.86 -20.14 -1.04
C HIS A 248 -5.97 -20.90 0.28
N LEU A 249 -6.01 -20.17 1.39
CA LEU A 249 -6.17 -20.73 2.74
C LEU A 249 -7.64 -21.02 3.06
N ILE A 250 -8.56 -20.30 2.42
CA ILE A 250 -10.00 -20.57 2.45
C ILE A 250 -10.45 -20.87 1.03
N THR A 251 -10.95 -22.08 0.83
CA THR A 251 -11.47 -22.55 -0.45
C THR A 251 -12.99 -22.38 -0.54
N ARG A 252 -13.53 -22.44 -1.74
CA ARG A 252 -14.97 -22.31 -2.00
C ARG A 252 -15.81 -23.29 -1.16
N ASP A 253 -15.38 -24.54 -1.04
CA ASP A 253 -16.10 -25.57 -0.28
C ASP A 253 -16.10 -25.33 1.23
N MET A 254 -15.17 -24.52 1.75
CA MET A 254 -15.11 -24.15 3.17
C MET A 254 -16.22 -23.17 3.58
N LEU A 255 -16.81 -22.40 2.65
CA LEU A 255 -17.88 -21.44 2.96
C LEU A 255 -19.09 -22.11 3.64
N LYS A 256 -19.40 -23.36 3.29
CA LYS A 256 -20.51 -24.12 3.87
C LYS A 256 -20.36 -24.39 5.38
N PHE A 257 -19.14 -24.29 5.93
CA PHE A 257 -18.89 -24.47 7.37
C PHE A 257 -19.01 -23.16 8.15
N MET A 258 -19.07 -22.04 7.47
CA MET A 258 -19.22 -20.73 8.09
C MET A 258 -20.69 -20.44 8.41
N LYS A 259 -20.89 -19.56 9.38
CA LYS A 259 -22.24 -19.08 9.71
C LYS A 259 -22.67 -18.03 8.69
N LYS A 260 -23.94 -18.06 8.27
CA LYS A 260 -24.49 -17.03 7.36
C LYS A 260 -24.33 -15.64 7.96
N GLY A 261 -23.93 -14.67 7.13
CA GLY A 261 -23.63 -13.30 7.54
C GLY A 261 -22.25 -13.15 8.18
N THR A 262 -21.39 -14.19 8.17
CA THR A 262 -19.96 -14.04 8.40
C THR A 262 -19.37 -13.09 7.36
N VAL A 263 -18.43 -12.25 7.76
CA VAL A 263 -17.76 -11.29 6.88
C VAL A 263 -16.35 -11.76 6.57
N LEU A 264 -16.00 -11.81 5.30
CA LEU A 264 -14.64 -12.04 4.80
C LEU A 264 -14.07 -10.71 4.30
N VAL A 265 -12.91 -10.34 4.77
CA VAL A 265 -12.13 -9.19 4.29
C VAL A 265 -10.81 -9.70 3.76
N ASP A 266 -10.59 -9.65 2.44
CA ASP A 266 -9.28 -10.01 1.87
C ASP A 266 -8.50 -8.76 1.50
N VAL A 267 -7.47 -8.44 2.30
CA VAL A 267 -6.66 -7.23 2.13
C VAL A 267 -5.68 -7.34 0.97
N ALA A 268 -5.27 -8.55 0.61
CA ALA A 268 -4.31 -8.82 -0.45
C ALA A 268 -4.96 -9.20 -1.79
N VAL A 269 -6.25 -8.93 -1.94
CA VAL A 269 -7.06 -9.37 -3.09
C VAL A 269 -6.52 -8.91 -4.45
N ASP A 270 -5.94 -7.72 -4.54
CA ASP A 270 -5.32 -7.16 -5.74
C ASP A 270 -4.07 -7.92 -6.20
N GLN A 271 -3.45 -8.67 -5.29
CA GLN A 271 -2.29 -9.53 -5.55
C GLN A 271 -2.64 -11.03 -5.52
N GLY A 272 -3.91 -11.35 -5.75
CA GLY A 272 -4.44 -12.71 -5.84
C GLY A 272 -5.08 -13.23 -4.57
N GLY A 273 -4.91 -12.54 -3.41
CA GLY A 273 -5.57 -12.88 -2.16
C GLY A 273 -5.27 -14.29 -1.61
N CYS A 274 -5.76 -14.57 -0.40
CA CYS A 274 -5.65 -15.89 0.22
C CYS A 274 -7.02 -16.59 0.41
N ILE A 275 -8.08 -16.01 -0.11
CA ILE A 275 -9.46 -16.53 -0.08
C ILE A 275 -9.92 -16.74 -1.53
N GLU A 276 -10.19 -18.00 -1.90
CA GLU A 276 -10.50 -18.40 -3.29
C GLU A 276 -11.69 -17.65 -3.90
N THR A 277 -12.68 -17.31 -3.09
CA THR A 277 -13.91 -16.66 -3.53
C THR A 277 -13.80 -15.13 -3.57
N CYS A 278 -12.70 -14.55 -3.07
CA CYS A 278 -12.46 -13.12 -3.10
C CYS A 278 -12.01 -12.64 -4.49
N LYS A 279 -12.61 -11.55 -4.93
CA LYS A 279 -12.25 -10.83 -6.17
C LYS A 279 -12.28 -9.33 -5.90
N PRO A 280 -11.41 -8.54 -6.54
CA PRO A 280 -11.33 -7.10 -6.31
C PRO A 280 -12.68 -6.39 -6.48
N THR A 281 -12.99 -5.51 -5.55
CA THR A 281 -14.13 -4.59 -5.58
C THR A 281 -13.66 -3.14 -5.46
N THR A 282 -14.58 -2.19 -5.56
CA THR A 282 -14.31 -0.76 -5.47
C THR A 282 -14.98 -0.14 -4.26
N HIS A 283 -14.57 1.07 -3.88
CA HIS A 283 -15.21 1.81 -2.78
C HIS A 283 -16.70 2.13 -3.05
N GLU A 284 -17.11 2.20 -4.31
CA GLU A 284 -18.52 2.43 -4.70
C GLU A 284 -19.38 1.18 -4.52
N ASN A 285 -18.82 0.02 -4.82
CA ASN A 285 -19.49 -1.28 -4.69
C ASN A 285 -18.59 -2.25 -3.91
N PRO A 286 -18.46 -2.05 -2.58
CA PRO A 286 -17.38 -2.65 -1.80
C PRO A 286 -17.59 -4.13 -1.47
N THR A 287 -18.84 -4.63 -1.53
CA THR A 287 -19.18 -5.99 -1.08
C THR A 287 -20.01 -6.75 -2.08
N TYR A 288 -19.96 -8.07 -1.96
CA TYR A 288 -20.89 -9.01 -2.58
C TYR A 288 -21.10 -10.20 -1.65
N GLU A 289 -22.13 -10.99 -1.90
CA GLU A 289 -22.49 -12.15 -1.11
C GLU A 289 -22.32 -13.43 -1.93
N ILE A 290 -21.76 -14.47 -1.31
CA ILE A 290 -21.70 -15.83 -1.84
C ILE A 290 -22.12 -16.78 -0.72
N ASP A 291 -23.16 -17.60 -0.97
CA ASP A 291 -23.69 -18.60 -0.04
C ASP A 291 -24.06 -18.04 1.35
N GLY A 292 -24.48 -16.78 1.41
CA GLY A 292 -24.80 -16.08 2.65
C GLY A 292 -23.60 -15.53 3.39
N ILE A 293 -22.41 -15.51 2.79
CA ILE A 293 -21.18 -14.96 3.34
C ILE A 293 -20.88 -13.63 2.65
N VAL A 294 -20.68 -12.57 3.43
CA VAL A 294 -20.37 -11.23 2.93
C VAL A 294 -18.88 -11.13 2.62
N HIS A 295 -18.56 -10.70 1.40
CA HIS A 295 -17.17 -10.50 0.95
C HIS A 295 -16.90 -9.01 0.78
N TYR A 296 -15.95 -8.47 1.54
CA TYR A 296 -15.41 -7.14 1.39
C TYR A 296 -13.98 -7.24 0.82
N CYS A 297 -13.79 -6.82 -0.42
CA CYS A 297 -12.56 -7.06 -1.18
C CYS A 297 -12.09 -5.80 -1.91
N VAL A 298 -12.23 -4.64 -1.28
CA VAL A 298 -11.86 -3.36 -1.90
C VAL A 298 -10.36 -3.31 -2.15
N ALA A 299 -9.98 -3.19 -3.41
CA ALA A 299 -8.62 -2.85 -3.79
C ALA A 299 -8.30 -1.41 -3.34
N ASN A 300 -7.08 -1.17 -2.87
CA ASN A 300 -6.68 0.15 -2.39
C ASN A 300 -7.50 0.65 -1.17
N MET A 301 -7.72 -0.20 -0.18
CA MET A 301 -8.41 0.16 1.07
C MET A 301 -7.89 1.47 1.69
N PRO A 302 -6.56 1.75 1.75
CA PRO A 302 -6.03 2.99 2.32
C PRO A 302 -6.52 4.27 1.62
N GLY A 303 -6.96 4.19 0.38
CA GLY A 303 -7.54 5.33 -0.36
C GLY A 303 -8.82 5.90 0.25
N ALA A 304 -9.55 5.11 1.06
CA ALA A 304 -10.77 5.57 1.73
C ALA A 304 -10.51 6.50 2.93
N VAL A 305 -9.29 6.53 3.45
CA VAL A 305 -8.89 7.39 4.56
C VAL A 305 -7.68 8.26 4.16
N PRO A 306 -7.85 9.14 3.17
CA PRO A 306 -6.74 9.82 2.52
C PRO A 306 -5.95 10.73 3.46
N TYR A 307 -6.57 11.37 4.44
CA TYR A 307 -5.87 12.17 5.45
C TYR A 307 -4.84 11.34 6.24
N THR A 308 -5.30 10.23 6.83
CA THR A 308 -4.42 9.33 7.60
C THR A 308 -3.36 8.70 6.71
N SER A 309 -3.75 8.22 5.53
CA SER A 309 -2.85 7.55 4.58
C SER A 309 -1.78 8.48 4.04
N THR A 310 -2.12 9.74 3.74
CA THR A 310 -1.16 10.75 3.30
C THR A 310 -0.13 11.03 4.39
N LEU A 311 -0.56 11.28 5.62
CA LEU A 311 0.37 11.51 6.73
C LEU A 311 1.29 10.30 6.98
N ALA A 312 0.71 9.09 7.00
CA ALA A 312 1.48 7.88 7.23
C ALA A 312 2.52 7.63 6.11
N LEU A 313 2.10 7.80 4.84
CA LEU A 313 2.98 7.61 3.69
C LEU A 313 4.09 8.65 3.66
N THR A 314 3.75 9.93 3.79
CA THR A 314 4.72 11.03 3.69
C THR A 314 5.74 11.00 4.82
N ASN A 315 5.38 10.57 6.02
CA ASN A 315 6.34 10.33 7.11
C ASN A 315 7.43 9.31 6.73
N ALA A 316 7.08 8.31 5.92
CA ALA A 316 8.03 7.30 5.48
C ALA A 316 8.81 7.72 4.23
N THR A 317 8.17 8.37 3.26
CA THR A 317 8.78 8.71 1.97
C THR A 317 9.67 9.96 2.03
N LEU A 318 9.33 10.94 2.87
CA LEU A 318 10.01 12.24 2.94
C LEU A 318 11.52 12.12 3.22
N PRO A 319 12.01 11.29 4.15
CA PRO A 319 13.46 11.16 4.39
C PRO A 319 14.23 10.67 3.16
N TYR A 320 13.66 9.78 2.37
CA TYR A 320 14.24 9.29 1.11
C TYR A 320 14.16 10.35 0.01
N ALA A 321 13.03 11.04 -0.11
CA ALA A 321 12.83 12.11 -1.08
C ALA A 321 13.82 13.29 -0.85
N ILE A 322 14.08 13.65 0.40
CA ILE A 322 15.09 14.66 0.77
C ILE A 322 16.50 14.18 0.38
N GLN A 323 16.84 12.91 0.58
CA GLN A 323 18.14 12.37 0.14
C GLN A 323 18.29 12.47 -1.39
N LEU A 324 17.26 12.09 -2.14
CA LEU A 324 17.23 12.21 -3.59
C LEU A 324 17.38 13.67 -4.03
N ALA A 325 16.68 14.59 -3.39
CA ALA A 325 16.74 16.01 -3.72
C ALA A 325 18.11 16.64 -3.40
N ASN A 326 18.71 16.29 -2.25
CA ASN A 326 19.98 16.85 -1.81
C ASN A 326 21.18 16.38 -2.65
N LYS A 327 21.15 15.14 -3.13
CA LYS A 327 22.32 14.49 -3.73
C LYS A 327 22.18 14.22 -5.22
N GLY A 328 20.96 14.29 -5.77
CA GLY A 328 20.62 13.66 -7.04
C GLY A 328 20.46 12.14 -6.89
N TRP A 329 19.73 11.52 -7.81
CA TRP A 329 19.39 10.10 -7.69
C TRP A 329 20.62 9.17 -7.72
N GLN A 330 21.62 9.46 -8.56
CA GLN A 330 22.83 8.63 -8.70
C GLN A 330 23.60 8.57 -7.37
N ALA A 331 23.95 9.73 -6.82
CA ALA A 331 24.72 9.79 -5.59
C ALA A 331 23.92 9.29 -4.38
N ALA A 332 22.60 9.53 -4.35
CA ALA A 332 21.74 9.02 -3.32
C ALA A 332 21.67 7.46 -3.35
N CYS A 333 21.50 6.86 -4.52
CA CYS A 333 21.47 5.40 -4.68
C CYS A 333 22.83 4.75 -4.42
N ASN A 334 23.95 5.39 -4.81
CA ASN A 334 25.28 4.89 -4.50
C ASN A 334 25.60 4.89 -3.00
N GLN A 335 24.98 5.78 -2.22
CA GLN A 335 25.21 5.91 -0.78
C GLN A 335 24.16 5.21 0.08
N ASN A 336 23.04 4.79 -0.52
CA ASN A 336 21.92 4.19 0.19
C ASN A 336 21.41 2.98 -0.60
N GLU A 337 21.76 1.78 -0.13
CA GLU A 337 21.36 0.51 -0.74
C GLU A 337 19.83 0.32 -0.77
N ASP A 338 19.09 0.89 0.18
CA ASP A 338 17.62 0.83 0.18
C ASP A 338 17.07 1.53 -1.07
N LEU A 339 17.53 2.76 -1.33
CA LEU A 339 17.15 3.55 -2.52
C LEU A 339 17.62 2.90 -3.81
N LYS A 340 18.81 2.32 -3.83
CA LYS A 340 19.35 1.62 -4.99
C LYS A 340 18.42 0.51 -5.47
N LYS A 341 17.86 -0.28 -4.55
CA LYS A 341 16.86 -1.31 -4.85
C LYS A 341 15.52 -0.74 -5.33
N GLY A 342 15.25 0.53 -5.05
CA GLY A 342 14.08 1.25 -5.54
C GLY A 342 14.09 1.52 -7.04
N LEU A 343 15.26 1.52 -7.70
CA LEU A 343 15.37 1.77 -9.14
C LEU A 343 14.75 0.65 -9.95
N ASN A 344 13.84 0.97 -10.86
CA ASN A 344 13.15 0.01 -11.71
C ASN A 344 13.38 0.24 -13.19
N VAL A 345 13.24 1.48 -13.66
CA VAL A 345 13.53 1.91 -15.03
C VAL A 345 14.44 3.13 -14.94
N VAL A 346 15.52 3.14 -15.70
CA VAL A 346 16.47 4.26 -15.73
C VAL A 346 16.86 4.52 -17.17
N GLN A 347 16.52 5.71 -17.68
CA GLN A 347 16.96 6.19 -19.00
C GLN A 347 16.72 5.20 -20.15
N GLY A 348 15.56 4.54 -20.12
CA GLY A 348 15.16 3.55 -21.12
C GLY A 348 15.64 2.11 -20.86
N LYS A 349 16.37 1.86 -19.78
CA LYS A 349 16.81 0.53 -19.37
C LYS A 349 15.97 0.00 -18.22
N VAL A 350 15.59 -1.29 -18.24
CA VAL A 350 14.92 -1.95 -17.12
C VAL A 350 16.01 -2.49 -16.19
N VAL A 351 16.03 -1.96 -14.94
CA VAL A 351 17.06 -2.28 -13.95
C VAL A 351 16.53 -3.09 -12.76
N TYR A 352 15.27 -3.49 -12.79
CA TYR A 352 14.68 -4.37 -11.80
C TYR A 352 14.28 -5.70 -12.45
N LYS A 353 14.97 -6.77 -12.02
CA LYS A 353 14.90 -8.08 -12.68
C LYS A 353 13.47 -8.62 -12.78
N ALA A 354 12.66 -8.50 -11.74
CA ALA A 354 11.30 -9.03 -11.76
C ALA A 354 10.40 -8.34 -12.81
N VAL A 355 10.66 -7.08 -13.14
CA VAL A 355 9.95 -6.36 -14.21
C VAL A 355 10.41 -6.86 -15.58
N ALA A 356 11.72 -7.04 -15.77
CA ALA A 356 12.26 -7.60 -17.00
C ALA A 356 11.70 -9.02 -17.26
N ASP A 357 11.70 -9.87 -16.24
CA ASP A 357 11.21 -11.25 -16.33
C ASP A 357 9.70 -11.32 -16.63
N ALA A 358 8.91 -10.37 -16.07
CA ALA A 358 7.45 -10.33 -16.25
C ALA A 358 7.04 -10.15 -17.72
N PHE A 359 7.83 -9.40 -18.50
CA PHE A 359 7.50 -9.02 -19.89
C PHE A 359 8.54 -9.48 -20.90
N GLY A 360 9.53 -10.29 -20.51
CA GLY A 360 10.58 -10.75 -21.41
C GLY A 360 11.49 -9.63 -21.93
N LEU A 361 11.68 -8.58 -21.15
CA LEU A 361 12.50 -7.42 -21.50
C LEU A 361 13.98 -7.65 -21.15
N SER A 362 14.87 -6.92 -21.83
CA SER A 362 16.29 -6.92 -21.49
C SER A 362 16.50 -6.32 -20.11
N TYR A 363 17.29 -7.01 -19.28
CA TYR A 363 17.70 -6.54 -17.97
C TYR A 363 19.10 -5.93 -18.02
N THR A 364 19.29 -4.79 -17.38
CA THR A 364 20.59 -4.15 -17.14
C THR A 364 20.79 -4.08 -15.64
N SER A 365 21.97 -4.36 -15.12
CA SER A 365 22.20 -4.23 -13.67
C SER A 365 22.18 -2.75 -13.24
N VAL A 366 21.78 -2.50 -12.01
CA VAL A 366 21.78 -1.13 -11.46
C VAL A 366 23.22 -0.60 -11.38
N GLU A 367 24.18 -1.47 -11.09
CA GLU A 367 25.61 -1.17 -11.04
C GLU A 367 26.11 -0.60 -12.37
N GLU A 368 25.79 -1.28 -13.50
CA GLU A 368 26.20 -0.82 -14.85
C GLU A 368 25.65 0.59 -15.14
N VAL A 369 24.40 0.86 -14.79
CA VAL A 369 23.79 2.19 -15.02
C VAL A 369 24.40 3.27 -14.14
N LEU A 370 24.73 2.96 -12.88
CA LEU A 370 25.38 3.90 -11.98
C LEU A 370 26.84 4.18 -12.35
N GLU A 371 27.55 3.20 -12.97
CA GLU A 371 28.95 3.36 -13.45
C GLU A 371 29.01 4.17 -14.76
N GLU A 372 28.11 3.95 -15.71
CA GLU A 372 28.06 4.68 -17.00
C GLU A 372 27.93 6.20 -16.77
N GLU A 373 27.14 6.62 -15.78
CA GLU A 373 26.93 8.03 -15.43
C GLU A 373 28.11 8.71 -14.71
N LEU A 374 29.05 7.92 -14.16
CA LEU A 374 30.27 8.46 -13.54
C LEU A 374 31.37 8.82 -14.56
N VAL A 375 31.23 8.33 -15.80
CA VAL A 375 32.24 8.47 -16.88
C VAL A 375 31.82 9.53 -17.93
N GLY A 376 30.59 10.00 -17.92
CA GLY A 376 30.04 11.03 -18.82
C GLY A 376 29.96 12.40 -18.16
#